data_f347a8a7e0fa0436778c2768ce2f3fd7
#
_entry.id   f347a8a7e0fa0436778c2768ce2f3fd7
#
_cell.length_a   1.000
_cell.length_b   1.000
_cell.length_c   1.000
_cell.angle_alpha   90.00
_cell.angle_beta   90.00
_cell.angle_gamma   90.00
#
_symmetry.space_group_name_H-M   'P 1'
#
loop_
_entity.id
_entity.type
_entity.pdbx_description
1 polymer ?
#
loop_
_entity_poly.entity_id
_entity_poly.type
_entity_poly.pdbx_seq_one_letter_code
_entity_poly.pdbx_strand_id
1 'polypeptide(L)'
;GEWEGQRILREESIRTLLRDWGNVPSQPRSLGWNLIQEGEDFVLWHTGYTGTFMILDLNQQTAFILLSNRVHLKDHRPEWIAVRDELIAIYRKEARKETAE
;
A
#
# COMPACT_ATOMS: atom_id res chain seq x y z
N GLY A 1 -11.49 10.76 4.52
CA GLY A 1 -11.51 10.11 5.62
C GLY A 1 -12.52 10.34 6.71
N GLU A 2 -13.59 9.56 6.66
CA GLU A 2 -14.59 9.56 7.73
C GLU A 2 -14.57 8.24 8.50
N TRP A 3 -14.83 8.33 9.80
CA TRP A 3 -14.99 7.18 10.66
C TRP A 3 -16.19 7.40 11.57
N GLU A 4 -17.12 6.46 11.53
CA GLU A 4 -18.37 6.51 12.34
C GLU A 4 -19.09 7.86 12.21
N GLY A 5 -19.20 8.39 11.00
CA GLY A 5 -19.86 9.65 10.72
C GLY A 5 -19.05 10.89 11.05
N GLN A 6 -17.82 10.73 11.52
CA GLN A 6 -16.94 11.85 11.85
C GLN A 6 -15.82 12.00 10.81
N ARG A 7 -15.57 13.23 10.40
CA ARG A 7 -14.48 13.55 9.49
C ARG A 7 -13.16 13.56 10.25
N ILE A 8 -12.28 12.62 9.92
CA ILE A 8 -10.93 12.53 10.52
C ILE A 8 -9.92 13.26 9.64
N LEU A 9 -9.98 13.02 8.31
CA LEU A 9 -9.10 13.67 7.34
C LEU A 9 -9.95 14.33 6.27
N ARG A 10 -9.54 15.53 5.86
CA ARG A 10 -10.19 16.23 4.75
C ARG A 10 -9.96 15.46 3.45
N GLU A 11 -10.92 15.53 2.53
CA GLU A 11 -10.77 14.93 1.21
C GLU A 11 -9.54 15.48 0.47
N GLU A 12 -9.26 16.76 0.65
CA GLU A 12 -8.09 17.40 0.07
C GLU A 12 -6.79 16.78 0.55
N SER A 13 -6.72 16.45 1.86
CA SER A 13 -5.55 15.78 2.43
C SER A 13 -5.34 14.40 1.83
N ILE A 14 -6.44 13.66 1.63
CA ILE A 14 -6.38 12.33 1.00
C ILE A 14 -5.92 12.45 -0.45
N ARG A 15 -6.44 13.41 -1.21
CA ARG A 15 -6.00 13.65 -2.59
C ARG A 15 -4.53 14.04 -2.66
N THR A 16 -4.06 14.80 -1.66
CA THR A 16 -2.65 15.15 -1.54
C THR A 16 -1.78 13.91 -1.37
N LEU A 17 -2.22 12.93 -0.56
CA LEU A 17 -1.50 11.67 -0.39
C LEU A 17 -1.50 10.81 -1.65
N LEU A 18 -2.53 10.91 -2.48
CA LEU A 18 -2.64 10.13 -3.72
C LEU A 18 -1.95 10.79 -4.91
N ARG A 19 -0.91 11.56 -4.65
CA ARG A 19 -0.19 12.30 -5.67
C ARG A 19 1.31 12.05 -5.57
N ASP A 20 1.97 11.94 -6.72
CA ASP A 20 3.42 11.79 -6.76
C ASP A 20 4.10 13.15 -6.54
N TRP A 21 4.80 13.27 -5.43
CA TRP A 21 5.55 14.46 -5.06
C TRP A 21 7.05 14.32 -5.31
N GLY A 22 7.50 13.14 -5.77
CA GLY A 22 8.91 12.87 -6.04
C GLY A 22 9.33 13.32 -7.44
N ASN A 23 10.63 13.21 -7.69
CA ASN A 23 11.23 13.59 -8.97
C ASN A 23 11.78 12.38 -9.73
N VAL A 24 11.48 11.17 -9.31
CA VAL A 24 11.99 9.94 -9.91
C VAL A 24 10.82 9.16 -10.51
N PRO A 25 10.63 9.21 -11.84
CA PRO A 25 9.46 8.56 -12.47
C PRO A 25 9.36 7.05 -12.21
N SER A 26 10.51 6.37 -12.06
CA SER A 26 10.52 4.93 -11.78
C SER A 26 10.20 4.58 -10.32
N GLN A 27 10.14 5.57 -9.43
CA GLN A 27 9.89 5.39 -8.02
C GLN A 27 8.95 6.47 -7.50
N PRO A 28 7.66 6.42 -7.87
CA PRO A 28 6.72 7.44 -7.42
C PRO A 28 6.53 7.39 -5.91
N ARG A 29 6.51 8.55 -5.27
CA ARG A 29 6.39 8.69 -3.82
C ARG A 29 5.47 9.83 -3.45
N SER A 30 4.67 9.60 -2.42
CA SER A 30 3.90 10.64 -1.75
C SER A 30 4.54 10.99 -0.41
N LEU A 31 3.86 11.79 0.38
CA LEU A 31 4.31 12.22 1.69
C LEU A 31 4.26 11.05 2.68
N GLY A 32 5.41 10.48 2.99
CA GLY A 32 5.50 9.34 3.90
C GLY A 32 5.10 7.99 3.31
N TRP A 33 4.77 7.92 2.01
CA TRP A 33 4.32 6.69 1.37
C TRP A 33 5.01 6.47 0.04
N ASN A 34 5.19 5.20 -0.32
CA ASN A 34 5.49 4.82 -1.69
C ASN A 34 4.17 4.72 -2.47
N LEU A 35 4.24 4.82 -3.77
CA LEU A 35 3.06 4.77 -4.63
C LEU A 35 3.18 3.66 -5.67
N ILE A 36 2.06 3.00 -5.95
CA ILE A 36 1.91 2.13 -7.12
C ILE A 36 0.91 2.83 -8.04
N GLN A 37 1.28 3.04 -9.30
CA GLN A 37 0.39 3.64 -10.28
C GLN A 37 -0.50 2.57 -10.90
N GLU A 38 -1.81 2.84 -10.90
CA GLU A 38 -2.81 1.99 -11.57
C GLU A 38 -3.67 2.86 -12.48
N GLY A 39 -3.34 2.89 -13.78
CA GLY A 39 -4.00 3.80 -14.70
C GLY A 39 -3.72 5.24 -14.31
N GLU A 40 -4.76 5.99 -13.98
CA GLU A 40 -4.64 7.38 -13.51
C GLU A 40 -4.59 7.49 -11.99
N ASP A 41 -4.80 6.39 -11.29
CA ASP A 41 -4.87 6.35 -9.82
C ASP A 41 -3.56 5.88 -9.19
N PHE A 42 -3.40 6.20 -7.92
CA PHE A 42 -2.27 5.73 -7.12
C PHE A 42 -2.76 4.93 -5.92
N VAL A 43 -1.96 3.94 -5.54
CA VAL A 43 -2.17 3.11 -4.35
C VAL A 43 -0.99 3.34 -3.42
N LEU A 44 -1.26 3.53 -2.14
CA LEU A 44 -0.23 3.79 -1.12
C LEU A 44 0.33 2.48 -0.59
N TRP A 45 1.65 2.44 -0.36
CA TRP A 45 2.27 1.28 0.27
C TRP A 45 3.51 1.68 1.05
N HIS A 46 3.89 0.85 2.02
CA HIS A 46 5.08 1.07 2.81
C HIS A 46 5.58 -0.25 3.40
N THR A 47 6.89 -0.37 3.54
CA THR A 47 7.52 -1.51 4.18
C THR A 47 8.06 -1.11 5.54
N GLY A 48 8.17 -2.11 6.45
CA GLY A 48 8.96 -1.98 7.67
C GLY A 48 10.18 -2.88 7.58
N TYR A 49 11.29 -2.46 8.16
CA TYR A 49 12.56 -3.19 8.06
C TYR A 49 12.46 -4.63 8.55
N THR A 50 11.73 -4.87 9.63
CA THR A 50 11.68 -6.18 10.28
C THR A 50 10.74 -7.18 9.62
N GLY A 51 10.02 -6.79 8.59
CA GLY A 51 9.14 -7.70 7.85
C GLY A 51 7.68 -7.30 7.84
N THR A 52 7.37 -6.06 8.21
CA THR A 52 6.02 -5.54 8.09
C THR A 52 5.80 -4.91 6.71
N PHE A 53 4.55 -4.89 6.27
CA PHE A 53 4.20 -4.34 4.97
C PHE A 53 2.72 -3.90 4.99
N MET A 54 2.40 -2.83 4.28
CA MET A 54 1.04 -2.33 4.21
C MET A 54 0.75 -1.77 2.82
N ILE A 55 -0.42 -2.09 2.29
CA ILE A 55 -0.98 -1.43 1.10
C ILE A 55 -2.31 -0.82 1.51
N LEU A 56 -2.52 0.44 1.14
CA LEU A 56 -3.81 1.11 1.29
C LEU A 56 -4.31 1.50 -0.09
N ASP A 57 -5.39 0.88 -0.53
CA ASP A 57 -6.05 1.21 -1.78
C ASP A 57 -7.30 2.03 -1.47
N LEU A 58 -7.15 3.35 -1.50
CA LEU A 58 -8.25 4.26 -1.16
C LEU A 58 -9.30 4.31 -2.27
N ASN A 59 -8.93 3.95 -3.49
CA ASN A 59 -9.84 3.94 -4.62
C ASN A 59 -10.82 2.77 -4.52
N GLN A 60 -10.33 1.60 -4.09
CA GLN A 60 -11.16 0.41 -3.89
C GLN A 60 -11.59 0.21 -2.44
N GLN A 61 -11.17 1.09 -1.54
CA GLN A 61 -11.50 1.05 -0.12
C GLN A 61 -11.08 -0.27 0.54
N THR A 62 -9.87 -0.73 0.21
CA THR A 62 -9.30 -1.95 0.78
C THR A 62 -7.93 -1.68 1.37
N ALA A 63 -7.50 -2.54 2.27
CA ALA A 63 -6.16 -2.51 2.83
C ALA A 63 -5.62 -3.93 2.97
N PHE A 64 -4.31 -4.07 2.81
CA PHE A 64 -3.59 -5.31 3.08
C PHE A 64 -2.49 -5.00 4.07
N ILE A 65 -2.46 -5.73 5.18
CA ILE A 65 -1.46 -5.56 6.23
C ILE A 65 -0.81 -6.91 6.48
N LEU A 66 0.52 -6.95 6.34
CA LEU A 66 1.32 -8.16 6.62
C LEU A 66 2.22 -7.87 7.81
N LEU A 67 2.00 -8.61 8.89
CA LEU A 67 2.83 -8.53 10.09
C LEU A 67 3.66 -9.80 10.19
N SER A 68 4.98 -9.65 10.11
CA SER A 68 5.90 -10.78 10.12
C SER A 68 7.25 -10.37 10.71
N ASN A 69 8.14 -11.34 10.89
CA ASN A 69 9.50 -11.07 11.33
C ASN A 69 10.46 -11.83 10.41
N ARG A 70 11.18 -11.12 9.54
CA ARG A 70 12.13 -11.72 8.61
C ARG A 70 13.58 -11.69 9.11
N VAL A 71 13.84 -10.98 10.20
CA VAL A 71 15.21 -10.76 10.68
C VAL A 71 15.57 -11.55 11.92
N HIS A 72 14.60 -12.19 12.60
CA HIS A 72 14.87 -12.91 13.83
C HIS A 72 15.72 -14.15 13.56
N LEU A 73 16.80 -14.33 14.33
CA LEU A 73 17.88 -15.30 14.23
C LEU A 73 18.73 -15.08 12.98
N LYS A 74 18.14 -14.89 11.82
CA LYS A 74 18.82 -14.75 10.54
C LYS A 74 17.97 -13.94 9.60
N ASP A 75 18.58 -13.07 8.80
CA ASP A 75 17.82 -12.28 7.81
C ASP A 75 17.38 -13.16 6.64
N HIS A 76 16.07 -13.32 6.48
CA HIS A 76 15.43 -14.11 5.43
C HIS A 76 14.87 -13.21 4.32
N ARG A 77 15.53 -12.09 4.03
CA ARG A 77 15.03 -11.09 3.09
C ARG A 77 14.63 -11.64 1.72
N PRO A 78 15.45 -12.46 1.03
CA PRO A 78 15.06 -12.95 -0.30
C PRO A 78 13.79 -13.79 -0.26
N GLU A 79 13.68 -14.71 0.67
CA GLU A 79 12.51 -15.58 0.83
C GLU A 79 11.29 -14.77 1.22
N TRP A 80 11.45 -13.81 2.12
CA TRP A 80 10.37 -12.96 2.57
C TRP A 80 9.81 -12.10 1.43
N ILE A 81 10.68 -11.52 0.61
CA ILE A 81 10.25 -10.71 -0.53
C ILE A 81 9.44 -11.56 -1.51
N ALA A 82 9.86 -12.79 -1.79
CA ALA A 82 9.14 -13.68 -2.70
C ALA A 82 7.74 -14.00 -2.19
N VAL A 83 7.61 -14.34 -0.90
CA VAL A 83 6.30 -14.62 -0.28
C VAL A 83 5.43 -13.36 -0.25
N ARG A 84 6.01 -12.23 0.13
CA ARG A 84 5.29 -10.95 0.14
C ARG A 84 4.70 -10.64 -1.24
N ASP A 85 5.49 -10.76 -2.28
CA ASP A 85 5.06 -10.42 -3.63
C ASP A 85 3.92 -11.33 -4.11
N GLU A 86 3.94 -12.61 -3.74
CA GLU A 86 2.83 -13.52 -4.02
C GLU A 86 1.56 -13.10 -3.29
N LEU A 87 1.67 -12.76 -2.01
CA LEU A 87 0.53 -12.33 -1.20
C LEU A 87 -0.08 -11.04 -1.74
N ILE A 88 0.77 -10.10 -2.17
CA ILE A 88 0.31 -8.86 -2.78
C ILE A 88 -0.48 -9.13 -4.05
N ALA A 89 0.02 -10.03 -4.90
CA ALA A 89 -0.64 -10.38 -6.15
C ALA A 89 -2.03 -10.99 -5.89
N ILE A 90 -2.13 -11.87 -4.90
CA ILE A 90 -3.41 -12.48 -4.51
C ILE A 90 -4.37 -11.41 -3.99
N TYR A 91 -3.90 -10.56 -3.09
CA TYR A 91 -4.72 -9.48 -2.52
C TYR A 91 -5.27 -8.56 -3.61
N ARG A 92 -4.43 -8.11 -4.52
CA ARG A 92 -4.83 -7.17 -5.56
C ARG A 92 -5.84 -7.79 -6.51
N LYS A 93 -5.68 -9.07 -6.82
CA LYS A 93 -6.63 -9.81 -7.66
C LYS A 93 -8.00 -9.91 -6.98
N GLU A 94 -8.04 -10.25 -5.70
CA GLU A 94 -9.30 -10.37 -4.95
C GLU A 94 -9.98 -9.03 -4.76
N ALA A 95 -9.23 -7.97 -4.47
CA ALA A 95 -9.78 -6.62 -4.33
C ALA A 95 -10.44 -6.15 -5.62
N ARG A 96 -9.85 -6.43 -6.78
CA ARG A 96 -10.42 -6.08 -8.08
C ARG A 96 -11.72 -6.84 -8.37
N LYS A 97 -11.80 -8.11 -7.97
CA LYS A 97 -13.01 -8.90 -8.13
C LYS A 97 -14.18 -8.32 -7.35
N GLU A 98 -13.96 -7.92 -6.10
CA GLU A 98 -14.98 -7.30 -5.27
C GLU A 98 -15.49 -6.00 -5.89
N THR A 99 -14.61 -5.21 -6.46
CA THR A 99 -14.97 -3.93 -7.08
C THR A 99 -15.74 -4.14 -8.40
N ALA A 100 -15.44 -5.22 -9.13
CA ALA A 100 -16.08 -5.53 -10.41
C ALA A 100 -17.51 -6.06 -10.25
N GLU A 101 -17.87 -6.52 -9.08
CA GLU A 101 -19.23 -6.97 -8.78
C GLU A 101 -20.13 -5.80 -8.38
#